data_9e318e2a309f82fd4e1955a6e6b2055d
#
_entry.id   9e318e2a309f82fd4e1955a6e6b2055d
#
_cell.length_a   1.000
_cell.length_b   1.000
_cell.length_c   1.000
_cell.angle_alpha   90.00
_cell.angle_beta   90.00
_cell.angle_gamma   90.00
#
_symmetry.space_group_name_H-M   'P 1'
#
loop_
_entity.id
_entity.type
_entity.pdbx_description
1 polymer ?
#
loop_
_entity_poly.entity_id
_entity_poly.type
_entity_poly.pdbx_seq_one_letter_code
_entity_poly.pdbx_strand_id
1 'polypeptide(L)'
;MAGKTQNKNKLSNDLSNKPESKPKTELKSKPKTKLKLTVQFADARLQKQLPKALIKKSVKAALFFPAELTIRFVDKVEGKALNKEFRGKNYATNVLTFAYTEDDDADVTLADIILCTDVLQKEASEQQKSIVDHTLHLIVHGVLHAQGHDHENDDDAAEMEQLEVSILASLGIANPYR
;
A
#
# COMPACT_ATOMS: atom_id res chain seq x y z
N MET A 1 52.37 3.44 58.36
CA MET A 1 52.25 4.86 57.95
C MET A 1 51.58 4.88 56.59
N ALA A 2 50.41 5.38 56.66
CA ALA A 2 49.87 6.47 55.80
C ALA A 2 49.92 6.14 54.30
N GLY A 3 48.87 6.28 53.54
CA GLY A 3 47.56 6.86 53.65
C GLY A 3 46.91 6.85 52.28
N LYS A 4 45.61 6.72 52.28
CA LYS A 4 44.60 7.38 51.45
C LYS A 4 44.98 7.71 49.96
N THR A 5 44.17 7.47 48.96
CA THR A 5 42.87 8.14 48.78
C THR A 5 42.07 7.45 47.70
N GLN A 6 40.77 7.40 47.90
CA GLN A 6 39.73 7.02 46.94
C GLN A 6 39.64 8.03 45.80
N ASN A 7 39.34 7.56 44.60
CA ASN A 7 38.56 8.39 43.69
C ASN A 7 37.56 7.52 42.91
N LYS A 8 36.29 7.75 43.25
CA LYS A 8 35.13 7.24 42.51
C LYS A 8 34.92 8.14 41.30
N ASN A 9 35.02 7.62 40.15
CA ASN A 9 34.39 8.27 38.97
C ASN A 9 33.31 7.36 38.41
N LYS A 10 32.12 7.84 38.62
CA LYS A 10 30.85 7.41 38.14
C LYS A 10 30.77 7.82 36.64
N LEU A 11 30.85 6.88 35.77
CA LEU A 11 30.49 7.09 34.37
C LEU A 11 29.05 6.63 34.23
N SER A 12 28.18 7.62 34.10
CA SER A 12 26.79 7.47 33.71
C SER A 12 26.73 7.05 32.24
N ASN A 13 26.17 5.88 32.02
CA ASN A 13 25.72 5.44 30.70
C ASN A 13 24.57 6.32 30.27
N ASP A 14 24.76 7.03 29.21
CA ASP A 14 23.66 7.62 28.44
C ASP A 14 23.39 6.71 27.24
N LEU A 15 22.40 5.88 27.42
CA LEU A 15 21.78 5.07 26.39
C LEU A 15 20.45 5.71 26.07
N SER A 16 20.30 6.17 24.88
CA SER A 16 19.01 6.10 24.17
C SER A 16 19.02 7.04 22.96
N ASN A 17 19.55 6.53 21.87
CA ASN A 17 19.08 6.98 20.58
C ASN A 17 18.13 5.91 20.03
N LYS A 18 16.86 6.03 20.44
CA LYS A 18 15.74 5.38 19.79
C LYS A 18 15.37 6.25 18.59
N PRO A 19 15.27 5.73 17.38
CA PRO A 19 14.80 6.54 16.26
C PRO A 19 13.38 7.00 16.55
N GLU A 20 13.17 8.31 16.51
CA GLU A 20 11.86 8.93 16.67
C GLU A 20 10.92 8.43 15.56
N SER A 21 9.80 7.86 15.99
CA SER A 21 8.69 7.52 15.11
C SER A 21 8.21 8.77 14.35
N LYS A 22 8.14 8.66 13.02
CA LYS A 22 7.62 9.72 12.13
C LYS A 22 6.23 10.19 12.60
N PRO A 23 5.89 11.47 12.46
CA PRO A 23 4.66 12.03 13.01
C PRO A 23 3.42 11.42 12.33
N LYS A 24 2.46 11.01 13.14
CA LYS A 24 1.14 10.53 12.71
C LYS A 24 0.46 11.62 11.89
N THR A 25 0.21 11.35 10.61
CA THR A 25 -0.42 12.28 9.70
C THR A 25 -1.92 12.34 10.01
N GLU A 26 -2.35 13.37 10.72
CA GLU A 26 -3.77 13.71 10.87
C GLU A 26 -4.40 13.96 9.50
N LEU A 27 -5.59 13.44 9.29
CA LEU A 27 -6.42 13.59 8.08
C LEU A 27 -6.93 15.05 7.92
N LYS A 28 -6.01 16.01 7.82
CA LYS A 28 -6.33 17.39 7.41
C LYS A 28 -6.52 17.40 5.90
N SER A 29 -7.47 18.17 5.39
CA SER A 29 -7.85 18.31 3.98
C SER A 29 -6.66 18.10 3.03
N LYS A 30 -6.66 16.94 2.31
CA LYS A 30 -5.55 16.54 1.45
C LYS A 30 -5.26 17.63 0.41
N PRO A 31 -4.02 18.08 0.24
CA PRO A 31 -3.65 18.94 -0.87
C PRO A 31 -4.01 18.23 -2.18
N LYS A 32 -4.32 19.02 -3.23
CA LYS A 32 -4.59 18.46 -4.57
C LYS A 32 -3.32 17.79 -5.09
N THR A 33 -3.15 16.51 -4.78
CA THR A 33 -1.96 15.73 -5.14
C THR A 33 -1.92 15.53 -6.65
N LYS A 34 -0.78 15.82 -7.29
CA LYS A 34 -0.60 15.64 -8.72
C LYS A 34 -0.54 14.15 -9.05
N LEU A 35 -1.44 13.68 -9.93
CA LEU A 35 -1.52 12.29 -10.35
C LEU A 35 -1.44 12.16 -11.86
N LYS A 36 -0.46 11.38 -12.34
CA LYS A 36 -0.43 10.81 -13.69
C LYS A 36 -0.80 9.34 -13.56
N LEU A 37 -1.94 8.93 -14.16
CA LEU A 37 -2.47 7.58 -14.05
C LEU A 37 -2.67 6.97 -15.44
N THR A 38 -2.04 5.82 -15.65
CA THR A 38 -2.29 4.92 -16.79
C THR A 38 -3.11 3.73 -16.30
N VAL A 39 -4.18 3.40 -17.04
CA VAL A 39 -4.99 2.19 -16.78
C VAL A 39 -5.00 1.32 -18.02
N GLN A 40 -4.54 0.08 -17.86
CA GLN A 40 -4.43 -0.92 -18.90
C GLN A 40 -5.32 -2.13 -18.57
N PHE A 41 -6.15 -2.52 -19.52
CA PHE A 41 -6.94 -3.74 -19.45
C PHE A 41 -6.41 -4.76 -20.48
N ALA A 42 -5.36 -5.49 -20.12
CA ALA A 42 -4.91 -6.64 -20.89
C ALA A 42 -5.96 -7.75 -20.82
N ASP A 43 -6.59 -7.89 -19.65
CA ASP A 43 -7.84 -8.61 -19.48
C ASP A 43 -9.02 -7.61 -19.36
N ALA A 44 -9.90 -7.62 -20.34
CA ALA A 44 -10.99 -6.65 -20.43
C ALA A 44 -12.27 -7.03 -19.66
N ARG A 45 -12.30 -8.17 -18.96
CA ARG A 45 -13.52 -8.68 -18.28
C ARG A 45 -14.13 -7.69 -17.28
N LEU A 46 -13.31 -6.91 -16.59
CA LEU A 46 -13.78 -5.92 -15.61
C LEU A 46 -13.88 -4.49 -16.16
N GLN A 47 -13.47 -4.24 -17.40
CA GLN A 47 -13.39 -2.89 -17.98
C GLN A 47 -14.71 -2.10 -17.94
N LYS A 48 -15.84 -2.79 -18.16
CA LYS A 48 -17.17 -2.14 -18.12
C LYS A 48 -17.62 -1.78 -16.72
N GLN A 49 -17.24 -2.61 -15.73
CA GLN A 49 -17.61 -2.44 -14.32
C GLN A 49 -16.69 -1.46 -13.58
N LEU A 50 -15.46 -1.27 -14.08
CA LEU A 50 -14.41 -0.42 -13.52
C LEU A 50 -14.02 0.69 -14.52
N PRO A 51 -14.88 1.69 -14.71
CA PRO A 51 -14.54 2.82 -15.57
C PRO A 51 -13.32 3.57 -15.00
N LYS A 52 -12.46 4.07 -15.89
CA LYS A 52 -11.22 4.77 -15.49
C LYS A 52 -11.46 5.91 -14.51
N ALA A 53 -12.61 6.58 -14.56
CA ALA A 53 -12.97 7.64 -13.64
C ALA A 53 -13.12 7.14 -12.19
N LEU A 54 -13.70 5.94 -12.01
CA LEU A 54 -13.87 5.29 -10.72
C LEU A 54 -12.52 4.86 -10.15
N ILE A 55 -11.69 4.22 -10.96
CA ILE A 55 -10.31 3.85 -10.60
C ILE A 55 -9.52 5.10 -10.19
N LYS A 56 -9.58 6.17 -10.99
CA LYS A 56 -8.89 7.43 -10.68
C LYS A 56 -9.36 8.05 -9.37
N LYS A 57 -10.66 7.94 -9.05
CA LYS A 57 -11.22 8.43 -7.79
C LYS A 57 -10.65 7.68 -6.60
N SER A 58 -10.58 6.33 -6.66
CA SER A 58 -10.03 5.50 -5.58
C SER A 58 -8.53 5.73 -5.39
N VAL A 59 -7.76 5.78 -6.48
CA VAL A 59 -6.33 6.13 -6.42
C VAL A 59 -6.12 7.48 -5.73
N LYS A 60 -6.85 8.54 -6.15
CA LYS A 60 -6.74 9.86 -5.53
C LYS A 60 -7.10 9.88 -4.04
N ALA A 61 -8.05 9.05 -3.63
CA ALA A 61 -8.42 8.93 -2.23
C ALA A 61 -7.29 8.34 -1.36
N ALA A 62 -6.45 7.47 -1.95
CA ALA A 62 -5.34 6.81 -1.29
C ALA A 62 -4.01 7.57 -1.39
N LEU A 63 -3.91 8.63 -2.22
CA LEU A 63 -2.66 9.37 -2.39
C LEU A 63 -2.42 10.39 -1.28
N PHE A 64 -1.19 10.39 -0.77
CA PHE A 64 -0.64 11.41 0.13
C PHE A 64 0.41 12.28 -0.58
N PHE A 65 1.10 11.72 -1.58
CA PHE A 65 2.16 12.36 -2.34
C PHE A 65 1.84 12.39 -3.83
N PRO A 66 2.49 13.26 -4.64
CA PRO A 66 2.42 13.19 -6.09
C PRO A 66 2.80 11.80 -6.59
N ALA A 67 2.12 11.32 -7.64
CA ALA A 67 2.37 9.98 -8.15
C ALA A 67 2.22 9.86 -9.66
N GLU A 68 3.03 8.99 -10.25
CA GLU A 68 2.84 8.43 -11.59
C GLU A 68 2.65 6.91 -11.45
N LEU A 69 1.43 6.44 -11.75
CA LEU A 69 1.04 5.06 -11.51
C LEU A 69 0.49 4.41 -12.78
N THR A 70 0.84 3.13 -12.96
CA THR A 70 0.14 2.25 -13.90
C THR A 70 -0.68 1.24 -13.13
N ILE A 71 -1.97 1.12 -13.46
CA ILE A 71 -2.82 0.01 -13.00
C ILE A 71 -3.10 -0.88 -14.19
N ARG A 72 -2.71 -2.17 -14.09
CA ARG A 72 -2.85 -3.14 -15.16
C ARG A 72 -3.66 -4.34 -14.69
N PHE A 73 -4.73 -4.63 -15.42
CA PHE A 73 -5.55 -5.82 -15.24
C PHE A 73 -5.06 -6.93 -16.16
N VAL A 74 -4.76 -8.08 -15.57
CA VAL A 74 -4.20 -9.24 -16.28
C VAL A 74 -5.03 -10.49 -16.02
N ASP A 75 -4.90 -11.49 -16.89
CA ASP A 75 -5.45 -12.81 -16.66
C ASP A 75 -4.58 -13.65 -15.70
N LYS A 76 -5.05 -14.85 -15.38
CA LYS A 76 -4.36 -15.78 -14.48
C LYS A 76 -2.99 -16.21 -15.03
N VAL A 77 -2.82 -16.30 -16.35
CA VAL A 77 -1.57 -16.78 -16.97
C VAL A 77 -0.49 -15.72 -16.79
N GLU A 78 -0.77 -14.49 -17.17
CA GLU A 78 0.14 -13.35 -16.99
C GLU A 78 0.39 -13.08 -15.50
N GLY A 79 -0.65 -13.06 -14.66
CA GLY A 79 -0.51 -12.85 -13.22
C GLY A 79 0.36 -13.91 -12.52
N LYS A 80 0.24 -15.17 -12.93
CA LYS A 80 1.11 -16.26 -12.44
C LYS A 80 2.55 -16.09 -12.92
N ALA A 81 2.76 -15.71 -14.18
CA ALA A 81 4.09 -15.51 -14.73
C ALA A 81 4.83 -14.38 -13.97
N LEU A 82 4.17 -13.24 -13.76
CA LEU A 82 4.72 -12.12 -13.02
C LEU A 82 5.03 -12.47 -11.56
N ASN A 83 4.12 -13.16 -10.88
CA ASN A 83 4.36 -13.56 -9.48
C ASN A 83 5.52 -14.56 -9.35
N LYS A 84 5.69 -15.44 -10.35
CA LYS A 84 6.82 -16.36 -10.41
C LYS A 84 8.14 -15.65 -10.66
N GLU A 85 8.15 -14.72 -11.63
CA GLU A 85 9.36 -13.99 -12.01
C GLU A 85 9.88 -13.08 -10.89
N PHE A 86 8.98 -12.30 -10.28
CA PHE A 86 9.39 -11.26 -9.35
C PHE A 86 9.34 -11.67 -7.87
N ARG A 87 8.54 -12.68 -7.51
CA ARG A 87 8.40 -13.17 -6.12
C ARG A 87 8.76 -14.66 -5.93
N GLY A 88 9.11 -15.37 -6.99
CA GLY A 88 9.41 -16.81 -6.94
C GLY A 88 8.19 -17.69 -6.65
N LYS A 89 6.96 -17.16 -6.69
CA LYS A 89 5.72 -17.87 -6.33
C LYS A 89 5.01 -18.41 -7.57
N ASN A 90 4.84 -19.73 -7.70
CA ASN A 90 4.28 -20.39 -8.88
C ASN A 90 2.73 -20.43 -8.88
N TYR A 91 2.08 -19.33 -8.50
CA TYR A 91 0.62 -19.14 -8.56
C TYR A 91 0.30 -17.67 -8.86
N ALA A 92 -0.93 -17.39 -9.35
CA ALA A 92 -1.40 -16.02 -9.50
C ALA A 92 -1.86 -15.48 -8.14
N THR A 93 -1.49 -14.24 -7.81
CA THR A 93 -1.99 -13.49 -6.65
C THR A 93 -2.99 -12.43 -7.11
N ASN A 94 -3.75 -11.85 -6.19
CA ASN A 94 -4.75 -10.82 -6.47
C ASN A 94 -4.12 -9.50 -6.93
N VAL A 95 -3.08 -9.02 -6.23
CA VAL A 95 -2.37 -7.78 -6.53
C VAL A 95 -0.86 -7.97 -6.38
N LEU A 96 -0.10 -7.30 -7.26
CA LEU A 96 1.34 -7.10 -7.16
C LEU A 96 1.61 -5.61 -7.30
N THR A 97 2.38 -5.05 -6.38
CA THR A 97 2.83 -3.66 -6.42
C THR A 97 4.33 -3.61 -6.62
N PHE A 98 4.77 -2.89 -7.64
CA PHE A 98 6.17 -2.64 -7.96
C PHE A 98 6.45 -1.16 -7.80
N ALA A 99 7.01 -0.76 -6.66
CA ALA A 99 7.47 0.60 -6.42
C ALA A 99 8.89 0.77 -6.99
N TYR A 100 9.12 1.86 -7.73
CA TYR A 100 10.40 2.16 -8.38
C TYR A 100 11.20 3.24 -7.66
N THR A 101 10.62 3.84 -6.63
CA THR A 101 11.28 4.86 -5.82
C THR A 101 11.77 4.20 -4.53
N GLU A 102 13.10 4.02 -4.45
CA GLU A 102 13.78 3.51 -3.24
C GLU A 102 14.25 4.66 -2.33
N ASP A 103 14.26 5.89 -2.83
CA ASP A 103 14.69 7.07 -2.06
C ASP A 103 13.51 7.65 -1.26
N ASP A 104 13.67 7.72 0.05
CA ASP A 104 12.72 8.36 0.98
C ASP A 104 12.48 9.85 0.66
N ASP A 105 13.36 10.49 -0.09
CA ASP A 105 13.30 11.89 -0.52
C ASP A 105 12.70 12.09 -1.92
N ALA A 106 12.13 11.04 -2.53
CA ALA A 106 11.55 11.16 -3.86
C ALA A 106 10.27 12.02 -3.84
N ASP A 107 10.28 13.11 -4.61
CA ASP A 107 9.14 14.03 -4.74
C ASP A 107 7.90 13.40 -5.39
N VAL A 108 8.04 12.23 -6.03
CA VAL A 108 6.97 11.57 -6.80
C VAL A 108 7.04 10.07 -6.62
N THR A 109 5.93 9.46 -6.21
CA THR A 109 5.79 7.98 -6.17
C THR A 109 5.67 7.42 -7.58
N LEU A 110 6.54 6.48 -7.96
CA LEU A 110 6.48 5.76 -9.24
C LEU A 110 6.17 4.29 -8.96
N ALA A 111 5.06 3.76 -9.52
CA ALA A 111 4.74 2.35 -9.32
C ALA A 111 3.84 1.76 -10.41
N ASP A 112 3.97 0.44 -10.58
CA ASP A 112 3.01 -0.40 -11.31
C ASP A 112 2.23 -1.28 -10.34
N ILE A 113 0.91 -1.31 -10.48
CA ILE A 113 -0.01 -2.13 -9.69
C ILE A 113 -0.71 -3.10 -10.64
N ILE A 114 -0.41 -4.38 -10.49
CA ILE A 114 -0.93 -5.45 -11.34
C ILE A 114 -2.04 -6.20 -10.60
N LEU A 115 -3.20 -6.30 -11.22
CA LEU A 115 -4.40 -6.92 -10.65
C LEU A 115 -4.82 -8.14 -11.49
N CYS A 116 -4.88 -9.32 -10.89
CA CYS A 116 -5.28 -10.55 -11.59
C CYS A 116 -6.80 -10.75 -11.54
N THR A 117 -7.46 -10.56 -12.67
CA THR A 117 -8.93 -10.62 -12.79
C THR A 117 -9.53 -11.94 -12.30
N ASP A 118 -8.88 -13.07 -12.57
CA ASP A 118 -9.35 -14.40 -12.14
C ASP A 118 -9.34 -14.54 -10.62
N VAL A 119 -8.29 -14.04 -9.97
CA VAL A 119 -8.17 -14.10 -8.50
C VAL A 119 -9.15 -13.15 -7.85
N LEU A 120 -9.29 -11.92 -8.40
CA LEU A 120 -10.28 -10.95 -7.92
C LEU A 120 -11.70 -11.50 -7.95
N GLN A 121 -12.11 -12.12 -9.06
CA GLN A 121 -13.45 -12.71 -9.19
C GLN A 121 -13.67 -13.85 -8.21
N LYS A 122 -12.67 -14.71 -8.03
CA LYS A 122 -12.72 -15.82 -7.06
C LYS A 122 -12.89 -15.28 -5.64
N GLU A 123 -12.02 -14.38 -5.21
CA GLU A 123 -12.04 -13.83 -3.84
C GLU A 123 -13.31 -13.04 -3.55
N ALA A 124 -13.79 -12.21 -4.48
CA ALA A 124 -15.03 -11.46 -4.33
C ALA A 124 -16.23 -12.41 -4.13
N SER A 125 -16.28 -13.53 -4.89
CA SER A 125 -17.30 -14.56 -4.75
C SER A 125 -17.22 -15.28 -3.40
N GLU A 126 -16.02 -15.71 -2.98
CA GLU A 126 -15.78 -16.41 -1.72
C GLU A 126 -16.11 -15.55 -0.50
N GLN A 127 -15.80 -14.25 -0.59
CA GLN A 127 -16.07 -13.28 0.47
C GLN A 127 -17.47 -12.65 0.38
N GLN A 128 -18.29 -13.02 -0.60
CA GLN A 128 -19.63 -12.48 -0.84
C GLN A 128 -19.63 -10.94 -0.99
N LYS A 129 -18.57 -10.40 -1.59
CA LYS A 129 -18.39 -8.97 -1.85
C LYS A 129 -18.66 -8.63 -3.31
N SER A 130 -19.04 -7.37 -3.56
CA SER A 130 -19.05 -6.83 -4.92
C SER A 130 -17.65 -6.92 -5.53
N ILE A 131 -17.55 -7.42 -6.77
CA ILE A 131 -16.27 -7.45 -7.50
C ILE A 131 -15.68 -6.04 -7.65
N VAL A 132 -16.52 -5.03 -7.78
CA VAL A 132 -16.09 -3.63 -7.86
C VAL A 132 -15.47 -3.20 -6.53
N ASP A 133 -16.17 -3.40 -5.41
CA ASP A 133 -15.69 -2.98 -4.09
C ASP A 133 -14.41 -3.71 -3.70
N HIS A 134 -14.36 -5.03 -3.96
CA HIS A 134 -13.16 -5.83 -3.72
C HIS A 134 -11.96 -5.33 -4.55
N THR A 135 -12.18 -5.04 -5.83
CA THR A 135 -11.13 -4.51 -6.69
C THR A 135 -10.66 -3.11 -6.24
N LEU A 136 -11.59 -2.23 -5.87
CA LEU A 136 -11.24 -0.88 -5.38
C LEU A 136 -10.48 -0.94 -4.06
N HIS A 137 -10.81 -1.87 -3.17
CA HIS A 137 -10.03 -2.15 -1.98
C HIS A 137 -8.57 -2.50 -2.34
N LEU A 138 -8.36 -3.47 -3.22
CA LEU A 138 -7.00 -3.88 -3.62
C LEU A 138 -6.23 -2.80 -4.40
N ILE A 139 -6.92 -1.91 -5.12
CA ILE A 139 -6.29 -0.71 -5.69
C ILE A 139 -5.82 0.23 -4.58
N VAL A 140 -6.65 0.53 -3.58
CA VAL A 140 -6.28 1.36 -2.42
C VAL A 140 -5.08 0.75 -1.71
N HIS A 141 -5.13 -0.55 -1.40
CA HIS A 141 -4.05 -1.32 -0.80
C HIS A 141 -2.73 -1.19 -1.57
N GLY A 142 -2.75 -1.45 -2.87
CA GLY A 142 -1.57 -1.32 -3.73
C GLY A 142 -1.02 0.10 -3.80
N VAL A 143 -1.88 1.13 -3.80
CA VAL A 143 -1.47 2.53 -3.78
C VAL A 143 -0.80 2.91 -2.46
N LEU A 144 -1.26 2.38 -1.33
CA LEU A 144 -0.63 2.59 -0.02
C LEU A 144 0.74 1.93 0.04
N HIS A 145 0.85 0.68 -0.43
CA HIS A 145 2.14 0.01 -0.57
C HIS A 145 3.13 0.78 -1.44
N ALA A 146 2.67 1.31 -2.58
CA ALA A 146 3.50 2.13 -3.47
C ALA A 146 4.07 3.38 -2.78
N GLN A 147 3.43 3.86 -1.71
CA GLN A 147 3.84 5.02 -0.92
C GLN A 147 4.59 4.64 0.36
N GLY A 148 5.01 3.37 0.50
CA GLY A 148 5.83 2.88 1.62
C GLY A 148 5.04 2.51 2.87
N HIS A 149 3.69 2.41 2.79
CA HIS A 149 2.94 1.75 3.86
C HIS A 149 3.12 0.24 3.72
N ASP A 150 3.63 -0.39 4.76
CA ASP A 150 3.82 -1.83 4.79
C ASP A 150 3.11 -2.45 6.00
N HIS A 151 3.03 -3.76 6.04
CA HIS A 151 2.43 -4.54 7.12
C HIS A 151 3.36 -5.69 7.54
N GLU A 152 4.64 -5.36 7.74
CA GLU A 152 5.66 -6.34 8.16
C GLU A 152 5.46 -6.84 9.60
N ASN A 153 4.76 -6.08 10.44
CA ASN A 153 4.40 -6.47 11.80
C ASN A 153 2.93 -6.15 12.10
N ASP A 154 2.42 -6.66 13.22
CA ASP A 154 1.00 -6.55 13.60
C ASP A 154 0.54 -5.10 13.82
N ASP A 155 1.41 -4.22 14.30
CA ASP A 155 1.09 -2.81 14.55
C ASP A 155 0.97 -2.05 13.22
N ASP A 156 1.90 -2.25 12.29
CA ASP A 156 1.88 -1.63 10.96
C ASP A 156 0.68 -2.16 10.15
N ALA A 157 0.38 -3.46 10.26
CA ALA A 157 -0.80 -4.06 9.63
C ALA A 157 -2.09 -3.39 10.12
N ALA A 158 -2.25 -3.22 11.44
CA ALA A 158 -3.43 -2.59 12.02
C ALA A 158 -3.56 -1.11 11.59
N GLU A 159 -2.46 -0.36 11.49
CA GLU A 159 -2.46 1.03 11.02
C GLU A 159 -2.87 1.11 9.56
N MET A 160 -2.31 0.25 8.70
CA MET A 160 -2.65 0.19 7.27
C MET A 160 -4.11 -0.19 7.05
N GLU A 161 -4.63 -1.20 7.76
CA GLU A 161 -6.04 -1.60 7.69
C GLU A 161 -6.99 -0.47 8.12
N GLN A 162 -6.68 0.26 9.19
CA GLN A 162 -7.47 1.42 9.62
C GLN A 162 -7.49 2.51 8.56
N LEU A 163 -6.36 2.76 7.91
CA LEU A 163 -6.23 3.74 6.85
C LEU A 163 -7.06 3.33 5.63
N GLU A 164 -6.99 2.06 5.21
CA GLU A 164 -7.81 1.51 4.14
C GLU A 164 -9.30 1.65 4.44
N VAL A 165 -9.75 1.25 5.63
CA VAL A 165 -11.15 1.39 6.05
C VAL A 165 -11.62 2.84 5.97
N SER A 166 -10.82 3.80 6.43
CA SER A 166 -11.14 5.22 6.36
C SER A 166 -11.26 5.73 4.93
N ILE A 167 -10.31 5.34 4.06
CA ILE A 167 -10.31 5.71 2.64
C ILE A 167 -11.52 5.11 1.92
N LEU A 168 -11.78 3.81 2.12
CA LEU A 168 -12.90 3.10 1.51
C LEU A 168 -14.25 3.66 1.95
N ALA A 169 -14.40 3.99 3.24
CA ALA A 169 -15.60 4.65 3.76
C ALA A 169 -15.85 6.00 3.06
N SER A 170 -14.81 6.78 2.77
CA SER A 170 -14.92 8.04 2.01
C SER A 170 -15.39 7.85 0.56
N LEU A 171 -15.22 6.65 0.02
CA LEU A 171 -15.69 6.23 -1.31
C LEU A 171 -17.08 5.59 -1.28
N GLY A 172 -17.67 5.38 -0.10
CA GLY A 172 -18.95 4.70 0.10
C GLY A 172 -18.85 3.17 0.08
N ILE A 173 -17.65 2.63 0.27
CA ILE A 173 -17.37 1.18 0.31
C ILE A 173 -17.33 0.72 1.77
N ALA A 174 -17.99 -0.41 2.04
CA ALA A 174 -18.04 -1.01 3.38
C ALA A 174 -16.64 -1.48 3.85
N ASN A 175 -16.48 -1.64 5.17
CA ASN A 175 -15.25 -2.16 5.75
C ASN A 175 -14.93 -3.56 5.18
N PRO A 176 -13.79 -3.76 4.50
CA PRO A 176 -13.44 -5.02 3.84
C PRO A 176 -13.05 -6.14 4.81
N TYR A 177 -12.80 -5.82 6.08
CA TYR A 177 -12.33 -6.74 7.12
C TYR A 177 -13.45 -7.27 8.04
N ARG A 178 -14.72 -6.99 7.69
CA ARG A 178 -15.90 -7.41 8.47
C ARG A 178 -16.88 -8.23 7.65
#